data_638d9f840c023f80367a6b903077b808
#
_entry.id   638d9f840c023f80367a6b903077b808
#
_cell.length_a   1.000
_cell.length_b   1.000
_cell.length_c   1.000
_cell.angle_alpha   90.00
_cell.angle_beta   90.00
_cell.angle_gamma   90.00
#
_symmetry.space_group_name_H-M   'P 1'
#
loop_
_entity.id
_entity.type
_entity.pdbx_description
1 polymer ?
#
loop_
_entity_poly.entity_id
_entity_poly.type
_entity_poly.pdbx_seq_one_letter_code
_entity_poly.pdbx_strand_id
1 'polypeptide(L)' 'MSRYEKDQTINGLTHRIAYGHDHAIGYFVQIYSPPYDEPVVEYDDLFGSHDKSATVEQRKVASALVKDIKAETVS' A
#
# COMPACT_ATOMS: atom_id res chain seq x y z
N MET A 1 -12.96 -9.18 -6.03
CA MET A 1 -11.75 -8.93 -5.23
C MET A 1 -10.51 -9.11 -6.08
N SER A 2 -9.57 -8.18 -6.00
CA SER A 2 -8.28 -8.29 -6.68
C SER A 2 -7.15 -8.01 -5.69
N ARG A 3 -6.03 -8.69 -5.89
CA ARG A 3 -4.84 -8.49 -5.07
C ARG A 3 -3.61 -8.66 -5.95
N TYR A 4 -2.76 -7.67 -5.95
CA TYR A 4 -1.51 -7.67 -6.70
C TYR A 4 -0.36 -7.41 -5.73
N GLU A 5 0.82 -7.92 -6.07
CA GLU A 5 2.03 -7.70 -5.27
C GLU A 5 3.16 -7.28 -6.19
N LYS A 6 4.00 -6.38 -5.69
CA LYS A 6 5.21 -5.96 -6.40
C LYS A 6 6.28 -5.59 -5.39
N ASP A 7 7.53 -5.58 -5.84
CA ASP A 7 8.64 -5.10 -5.04
C ASP A 7 9.02 -3.71 -5.51
N GLN A 8 9.38 -2.85 -4.57
CA GLN A 8 9.81 -1.49 -4.87
C GLN A 8 10.88 -1.07 -3.89
N THR A 9 11.94 -0.40 -4.40
CA THR A 9 12.99 0.13 -3.56
C THR A 9 12.57 1.49 -3.02
N ILE A 10 12.62 1.63 -1.69
CA ILE A 10 12.34 2.88 -1.00
C ILE A 10 13.54 3.15 -0.09
N ASN A 11 14.23 4.28 -0.29
CA ASN A 11 15.43 4.64 0.46
C ASN A 11 16.50 3.56 0.43
N GLY A 12 16.70 2.93 -0.73
CA GLY A 12 17.71 1.90 -0.90
C GLY A 12 17.37 0.54 -0.33
N LEU A 13 16.15 0.36 0.18
CA LEU A 13 15.71 -0.89 0.78
C LEU A 13 14.52 -1.45 -0.01
N THR A 14 14.58 -2.74 -0.35
CA THR A 14 13.51 -3.38 -1.09
C THR A 14 12.31 -3.64 -0.20
N HIS A 15 11.16 -3.11 -0.60
CA HIS A 15 9.89 -3.28 0.09
C HIS A 15 8.97 -4.15 -0.76
N ARG A 16 8.07 -4.88 -0.09
CA ARG A 16 7.02 -5.63 -0.77
C ARG A 16 5.71 -4.89 -0.60
N ILE A 17 5.01 -4.66 -1.70
CA ILE A 17 3.76 -3.90 -1.71
C ILE A 17 2.63 -4.79 -2.21
N ALA A 18 1.58 -4.90 -1.42
CA ALA A 18 0.34 -5.56 -1.83
C ALA A 18 -0.73 -4.49 -2.02
N TYR A 19 -1.50 -4.58 -3.09
CA TYR A 19 -2.53 -3.60 -3.39
C TYR A 19 -3.66 -4.25 -4.19
N GLY A 20 -4.81 -3.60 -4.21
CA GLY A 20 -5.95 -4.12 -4.96
C GLY A 20 -7.27 -3.55 -4.48
N HIS A 21 -8.32 -4.32 -4.71
CA HIS A 21 -9.68 -3.94 -4.34
C HIS A 21 -10.39 -5.10 -3.68
N ASP A 22 -11.08 -4.82 -2.59
CA ASP A 22 -11.86 -5.79 -1.82
C ASP A 22 -13.26 -5.25 -1.64
N HIS A 23 -14.27 -6.11 -1.76
CA HIS A 23 -15.67 -5.71 -1.63
C HIS A 23 -16.00 -5.13 -0.26
N ALA A 24 -15.33 -5.61 0.78
CA ALA A 24 -15.61 -5.19 2.15
C ALA A 24 -14.94 -3.89 2.52
N ILE A 25 -13.69 -3.69 2.10
CA ILE A 25 -12.88 -2.56 2.55
C ILE A 25 -12.52 -1.55 1.44
N GLY A 26 -12.90 -1.84 0.18
CA GLY A 26 -12.59 -0.98 -0.96
C GLY A 26 -11.16 -1.17 -1.44
N TYR A 27 -10.54 -0.09 -1.92
CA TYR A 27 -9.15 -0.14 -2.35
C TYR A 27 -8.23 -0.27 -1.15
N PHE A 28 -7.17 -1.05 -1.28
CA PHE A 28 -6.23 -1.25 -0.19
C PHE A 28 -4.78 -1.22 -0.70
N VAL A 29 -3.88 -0.81 0.18
CA VAL A 29 -2.43 -0.82 -0.03
C VAL A 29 -1.77 -1.24 1.27
N GLN A 30 -0.85 -2.20 1.18
CA GLN A 30 -0.04 -2.64 2.32
C GLN A 30 1.42 -2.64 1.89
N ILE A 31 2.29 -2.00 2.66
CA ILE A 31 3.73 -1.94 2.38
C ILE A 31 4.47 -2.67 3.49
N TYR A 32 5.31 -3.62 3.09
CA TYR A 32 6.11 -4.43 4.02
C TYR A 32 7.59 -4.10 3.83
N SER A 33 8.28 -3.84 4.93
CA SER A 33 9.74 -3.76 4.93
C SER A 33 10.32 -5.03 5.54
N PRO A 34 11.61 -5.37 5.28
CA PRO A 34 12.22 -6.53 5.91
C PRO A 34 12.06 -6.51 7.42
N PRO A 35 11.76 -7.64 8.06
CA PRO A 35 11.64 -9.02 7.55
C PRO A 35 10.31 -9.38 6.90
N TYR A 36 9.44 -8.45 6.59
CA TYR A 36 8.15 -8.65 5.91
C TYR A 36 7.10 -9.36 6.77
N ASP A 37 7.22 -9.28 8.07
CA ASP A 37 6.27 -9.94 8.99
C ASP A 37 4.97 -9.16 9.12
N GLU A 38 5.07 -7.84 9.20
CA GLU A 38 3.92 -6.97 9.35
C GLU A 38 4.04 -5.77 8.41
N PRO A 39 2.91 -5.26 7.90
CA PRO A 39 2.98 -4.05 7.07
C PRO A 39 3.37 -2.83 7.92
N VAL A 40 4.28 -2.03 7.40
CA VAL A 40 4.63 -0.74 8.03
C VAL A 40 3.65 0.35 7.64
N VAL A 41 3.00 0.21 6.47
CA VAL A 41 1.91 1.08 6.04
C VAL A 41 0.73 0.20 5.67
N GLU A 42 -0.44 0.56 6.14
CA GLU A 42 -1.67 -0.15 5.82
C GLU A 42 -2.75 0.89 5.55
N TYR A 43 -3.36 0.81 4.37
CA TYR A 43 -4.43 1.72 3.97
C TYR A 43 -5.59 0.94 3.39
N ASP A 44 -6.81 1.35 3.72
CA ASP A 44 -8.01 0.92 3.00
C ASP A 44 -9.06 2.02 3.02
N ASP A 45 -10.04 1.92 2.11
CA ASP A 45 -11.07 2.95 1.99
C ASP A 45 -12.03 2.99 3.18
N LEU A 46 -12.18 1.87 3.88
CA LEU A 46 -13.11 1.79 5.00
C LEU A 46 -12.52 2.37 6.27
N PHE A 47 -11.28 2.04 6.61
CA PHE A 47 -10.66 2.44 7.87
C PHE A 47 -9.60 3.53 7.72
N GLY A 48 -9.19 3.84 6.49
CA GLY A 48 -8.16 4.85 6.24
C GLY A 48 -6.76 4.30 6.46
N SER A 49 -5.86 5.15 6.93
CA SER A 49 -4.45 4.79 7.10
C SER A 49 -4.18 4.26 8.51
N HIS A 50 -3.44 3.17 8.57
CA HIS A 50 -2.97 2.57 9.81
C HIS A 50 -1.47 2.39 9.72
N ASP A 51 -0.72 3.39 10.18
CA ASP A 51 0.74 3.38 10.12
C ASP A 51 1.30 3.09 11.51
N LYS A 52 2.14 2.06 11.63
CA LYS A 52 2.77 1.76 12.92
C LYS A 52 4.09 2.50 13.07
N SER A 53 4.97 2.41 12.08
CA SER A 53 6.28 3.05 12.15
C SER A 53 6.74 3.48 10.76
N ALA A 54 5.81 3.98 9.95
CA ALA A 54 6.09 4.35 8.58
C ALA A 54 6.91 5.63 8.49
N THR A 55 7.88 5.64 7.55
CA THR A 55 8.62 6.85 7.23
C THR A 55 7.80 7.73 6.29
N VAL A 56 8.24 8.98 6.12
CA VAL A 56 7.59 9.90 5.19
C VAL A 56 7.61 9.34 3.76
N GLU A 57 8.73 8.73 3.36
CA GLU A 57 8.89 8.15 2.03
C GLU A 57 7.92 6.99 1.81
N GLN A 58 7.77 6.13 2.80
CA GLN A 58 6.83 5.01 2.72
C GLN A 58 5.39 5.51 2.57
N ARG A 59 5.03 6.55 3.32
CA ARG A 59 3.68 7.15 3.22
C ARG A 59 3.44 7.78 1.86
N LYS A 60 4.44 8.44 1.29
CA LYS A 60 4.34 9.05 -0.04
C LYS A 60 4.11 7.98 -1.11
N VAL A 61 4.83 6.86 -1.03
CA VAL A 61 4.65 5.76 -1.97
C VAL A 61 3.24 5.19 -1.88
N ALA A 62 2.75 4.97 -0.67
CA ALA A 62 1.40 4.46 -0.46
C ALA A 62 0.35 5.41 -1.03
N SER A 63 0.48 6.70 -0.76
CA SER A 63 -0.45 7.71 -1.22
C SER A 63 -0.49 7.80 -2.75
N ALA A 64 0.68 7.78 -3.38
CA ALA A 64 0.79 7.81 -4.84
C ALA A 64 0.15 6.55 -5.45
N LEU A 65 0.38 5.40 -4.85
CA LEU A 65 -0.17 4.14 -5.37
C LEU A 65 -1.70 4.10 -5.26
N VAL A 66 -2.25 4.61 -4.17
CA VAL A 66 -3.71 4.70 -4.01
C VAL A 66 -4.31 5.56 -5.12
N LYS A 67 -3.70 6.70 -5.43
CA LYS A 67 -4.15 7.57 -6.51
C LYS A 67 -4.09 6.87 -7.86
N ASP A 68 -3.02 6.14 -8.12
CA ASP A 68 -2.83 5.42 -9.38
C ASP A 68 -3.90 4.34 -9.55
N ILE A 69 -4.16 3.56 -8.52
CA ILE A 69 -5.18 2.51 -8.56
C ILE A 69 -6.55 3.10 -8.86
N LYS A 70 -6.91 4.17 -8.18
CA LYS A 70 -8.21 4.82 -8.37
C LYS A 70 -8.35 5.43 -9.75
N ALA A 71 -7.28 6.03 -10.27
CA ALA A 71 -7.29 6.61 -11.60
C ALA A 71 -7.49 5.55 -12.68
N GLU A 72 -6.86 4.40 -12.56
CA GLU A 72 -7.03 3.30 -13.50
C GLU A 72 -8.45 2.76 -13.50
N THR A 73 -9.08 2.71 -12.33
CA THR A 73 -10.42 2.15 -12.19
C THR A 73 -11.50 3.08 -12.71
N VAL A 74 -11.28 4.39 -12.62
CA VAL A 74 -12.27 5.40 -13.01
C VAL A 74 -12.26 5.64 -14.52
N SER A 75 -11.17 5.34 -15.19
CA SER A 75 -11.11 5.50 -16.65
C SER A 75 -11.85 4.35 -17.41
#